data_5ccf0d670f3b7aaaf84c15afa1d4a6b0
#
_entry.id   5ccf0d670f3b7aaaf84c15afa1d4a6b0
#
_cell.length_a   1.000
_cell.length_b   1.000
_cell.length_c   1.000
_cell.angle_alpha   90.00
_cell.angle_beta   90.00
_cell.angle_gamma   90.00
#
_symmetry.space_group_name_H-M   'P 1'
#
loop_
_entity.id
_entity.type
_entity.pdbx_description
1 polymer ?
#
loop_
_entity_poly.entity_id
_entity_poly.type
_entity_poly.pdbx_seq_one_letter_code
_entity_poly.pdbx_strand_id
1 'polypeptide(L)'
;MEPLPWAPHRLDLGGGEALLLQVAEGPGDRVVLLFHGLGGDASRDYMARAASRFHALGASVVAVNHRGAGAGRGLARQPYHSGATADLEAAFRYGRERFPGRRQLAIGYSISGNILLLLLGRNRPDRALPDAAIAVNPPADLEHCSRLLERGLNRLYDLRFVRLLRSDLDHRRALGLEAAEIPAFASLRDFDAAFTARAAGFLDRADYYARCACGPHLRGIEVPTVVLSSEDDPFAPAADLRRCGLSPQVHLHIEPRGGHMGYLSQGYPGFRWLEAALEHFSNELL
;
A
#
# COMPACT_ATOMS: atom_id res chain seq x y z
N MET A 1 -4.44 -4.07 23.32
CA MET A 1 -4.87 -5.10 22.34
C MET A 1 -4.03 -6.33 22.60
N GLU A 2 -4.66 -7.47 22.71
CA GLU A 2 -3.91 -8.73 22.75
C GLU A 2 -3.14 -8.92 21.46
N PRO A 3 -1.90 -9.45 21.52
CA PRO A 3 -1.13 -9.72 20.32
C PRO A 3 -1.85 -10.78 19.45
N LEU A 4 -1.95 -10.52 18.15
CA LEU A 4 -2.52 -11.48 17.22
C LEU A 4 -1.63 -12.74 17.12
N PRO A 5 -2.21 -13.92 16.86
CA PRO A 5 -1.48 -15.17 16.67
C PRO A 5 -0.81 -15.21 15.30
N TRP A 6 0.16 -14.34 15.08
CA TRP A 6 0.86 -14.24 13.81
C TRP A 6 1.72 -15.46 13.51
N ALA A 7 1.54 -16.04 12.34
CA ALA A 7 2.40 -17.03 11.75
C ALA A 7 3.12 -16.42 10.53
N PRO A 8 4.45 -16.35 10.49
CA PRO A 8 5.17 -15.88 9.32
C PRO A 8 5.10 -16.90 8.18
N HIS A 9 4.87 -16.40 6.97
CA HIS A 9 4.84 -17.21 5.76
C HIS A 9 5.70 -16.57 4.67
N ARG A 10 6.66 -17.34 4.13
CA ARG A 10 7.48 -16.93 2.99
C ARG A 10 6.73 -17.25 1.70
N LEU A 11 6.28 -16.21 0.99
CA LEU A 11 5.64 -16.34 -0.31
C LEU A 11 6.70 -16.25 -1.41
N ASP A 12 6.93 -17.34 -2.11
CA ASP A 12 7.86 -17.38 -3.24
C ASP A 12 7.27 -16.66 -4.46
N LEU A 13 8.07 -15.77 -5.05
CA LEU A 13 7.73 -15.02 -6.27
C LEU A 13 8.46 -15.56 -7.50
N GLY A 14 9.26 -16.61 -7.33
CA GLY A 14 10.16 -17.13 -8.35
C GLY A 14 11.48 -16.36 -8.45
N GLY A 15 12.46 -16.93 -9.16
CA GLY A 15 13.78 -16.29 -9.35
C GLY A 15 14.59 -16.04 -8.08
N GLY A 16 14.23 -16.67 -6.95
CA GLY A 16 14.85 -16.45 -5.65
C GLY A 16 14.31 -15.23 -4.89
N GLU A 17 13.27 -14.58 -5.40
CA GLU A 17 12.55 -13.46 -4.79
C GLU A 17 11.40 -13.96 -3.91
N ALA A 18 11.17 -13.35 -2.76
CA ALA A 18 10.02 -13.67 -1.92
C ALA A 18 9.50 -12.47 -1.12
N LEU A 19 8.23 -12.56 -0.73
CA LEU A 19 7.62 -11.69 0.29
C LEU A 19 7.60 -12.42 1.64
N LEU A 20 7.56 -11.65 2.72
CA LEU A 20 7.18 -12.18 4.03
C LEU A 20 5.79 -11.71 4.40
N LEU A 21 4.89 -12.65 4.56
CA LEU A 21 3.54 -12.44 5.03
C LEU A 21 3.48 -12.72 6.54
N GLN A 22 2.64 -11.95 7.25
CA GLN A 22 2.20 -12.27 8.61
C GLN A 22 0.74 -12.70 8.53
N VAL A 23 0.44 -13.92 8.93
CA VAL A 23 -0.88 -14.53 8.78
C VAL A 23 -1.48 -14.80 10.15
N ALA A 24 -2.69 -14.27 10.40
CA ALA A 24 -3.49 -14.59 11.56
C ALA A 24 -4.81 -15.20 11.10
N GLU A 25 -5.06 -16.46 11.41
CA GLU A 25 -6.27 -17.16 10.97
C GLU A 25 -7.44 -16.85 11.88
N GLY A 26 -8.58 -16.56 11.29
CA GLY A 26 -9.86 -16.36 11.96
C GLY A 26 -10.90 -17.38 11.49
N PRO A 27 -11.99 -17.60 12.25
CA PRO A 27 -13.01 -18.62 11.96
C PRO A 27 -14.01 -18.23 10.87
N GLY A 28 -14.10 -16.95 10.48
CA GLY A 28 -15.12 -16.43 9.56
C GLY A 28 -14.82 -16.72 8.09
N ASP A 29 -15.68 -16.19 7.23
CA ASP A 29 -15.71 -16.41 5.78
C ASP A 29 -14.94 -15.35 4.98
N ARG A 30 -14.20 -14.44 5.65
CA ARG A 30 -13.46 -13.35 5.02
C ARG A 30 -11.96 -13.49 5.22
N VAL A 31 -11.20 -13.04 4.23
CA VAL A 31 -9.74 -12.85 4.31
C VAL A 31 -9.43 -11.39 4.00
N VAL A 32 -8.72 -10.71 4.90
CA VAL A 32 -8.31 -9.33 4.72
C VAL A 32 -6.81 -9.26 4.48
N LEU A 33 -6.43 -8.80 3.28
CA LEU A 33 -5.03 -8.59 2.92
C LEU A 33 -4.68 -7.10 3.12
N LEU A 34 -3.67 -6.84 3.94
CA LEU A 34 -3.22 -5.49 4.31
C LEU A 34 -1.86 -5.19 3.69
N PHE A 35 -1.74 -4.04 3.02
CA PHE A 35 -0.53 -3.60 2.34
C PHE A 35 -0.09 -2.23 2.87
N HIS A 36 1.12 -2.15 3.42
CA HIS A 36 1.65 -0.95 4.10
C HIS A 36 2.08 0.17 3.14
N GLY A 37 2.16 1.39 3.66
CA GLY A 37 2.66 2.57 2.95
C GLY A 37 4.19 2.61 2.81
N LEU A 38 4.70 3.62 2.11
CA LEU A 38 6.12 3.84 1.83
C LEU A 38 6.97 3.88 3.10
N GLY A 39 8.06 3.12 3.13
CA GLY A 39 8.97 3.01 4.28
C GLY A 39 8.34 2.36 5.51
N GLY A 40 7.17 1.72 5.35
CA GLY A 40 6.50 0.94 6.38
C GLY A 40 6.85 -0.55 6.32
N ASP A 41 6.12 -1.32 7.12
CA ASP A 41 6.13 -2.78 7.17
C ASP A 41 4.84 -3.29 7.84
N ALA A 42 4.65 -4.61 7.88
CA ALA A 42 3.46 -5.23 8.46
C ALA A 42 3.27 -4.96 9.97
N SER A 43 4.31 -4.52 10.69
CA SER A 43 4.26 -4.25 12.13
C SER A 43 3.84 -2.83 12.50
N ARG A 44 3.63 -1.95 11.52
CA ARG A 44 3.24 -0.55 11.78
C ARG A 44 1.90 -0.47 12.52
N ASP A 45 1.79 0.50 13.41
CA ASP A 45 0.61 0.67 14.30
C ASP A 45 -0.72 0.65 13.56
N TYR A 46 -0.83 1.34 12.40
CA TYR A 46 -2.06 1.35 11.62
C TYR A 46 -2.38 -0.02 11.00
N MET A 47 -1.35 -0.78 10.59
CA MET A 47 -1.48 -2.16 10.11
C MET A 47 -1.95 -3.08 11.24
N ALA A 48 -1.29 -2.99 12.40
CA ALA A 48 -1.62 -3.79 13.59
C ALA A 48 -3.05 -3.50 14.09
N ARG A 49 -3.48 -2.22 14.08
CA ARG A 49 -4.85 -1.84 14.48
C ARG A 49 -5.89 -2.39 13.52
N ALA A 50 -5.70 -2.21 12.21
CA ALA A 50 -6.61 -2.76 11.21
C ALA A 50 -6.67 -4.30 11.30
N ALA A 51 -5.51 -4.95 11.41
CA ALA A 51 -5.42 -6.39 11.58
C ALA A 51 -6.20 -6.87 12.80
N SER A 52 -5.98 -6.25 13.96
CA SER A 52 -6.70 -6.60 15.21
C SER A 52 -8.21 -6.40 15.08
N ARG A 53 -8.64 -5.31 14.40
CA ARG A 53 -10.06 -5.05 14.18
C ARG A 53 -10.71 -6.14 13.35
N PHE A 54 -10.15 -6.45 12.19
CA PHE A 54 -10.72 -7.47 11.30
C PHE A 54 -10.63 -8.88 11.87
N HIS A 55 -9.55 -9.20 12.59
CA HIS A 55 -9.44 -10.50 13.27
C HIS A 55 -10.46 -10.65 14.38
N ALA A 56 -10.72 -9.59 15.17
CA ALA A 56 -11.78 -9.60 16.18
C ALA A 56 -13.19 -9.78 15.59
N LEU A 57 -13.40 -9.43 14.32
CA LEU A 57 -14.61 -9.69 13.55
C LEU A 57 -14.64 -11.11 12.93
N GLY A 58 -13.67 -11.95 13.25
CA GLY A 58 -13.56 -13.33 12.78
C GLY A 58 -12.85 -13.50 11.43
N ALA A 59 -12.37 -12.44 10.78
CA ALA A 59 -11.66 -12.57 9.52
C ALA A 59 -10.26 -13.17 9.72
N SER A 60 -9.78 -13.96 8.75
CA SER A 60 -8.35 -14.21 8.61
C SER A 60 -7.68 -12.96 8.08
N VAL A 61 -6.48 -12.64 8.58
CA VAL A 61 -5.72 -11.45 8.18
C VAL A 61 -4.37 -11.85 7.63
N VAL A 62 -3.99 -11.27 6.49
CA VAL A 62 -2.69 -11.42 5.85
C VAL A 62 -2.05 -10.03 5.73
N ALA A 63 -1.10 -9.72 6.61
CA ALA A 63 -0.34 -8.48 6.54
C ALA A 63 0.95 -8.72 5.74
N VAL A 64 1.07 -8.01 4.61
CA VAL A 64 2.13 -8.21 3.63
C VAL A 64 3.28 -7.25 3.90
N ASN A 65 4.51 -7.78 4.02
CA ASN A 65 5.72 -6.98 3.89
C ASN A 65 6.10 -6.94 2.41
N HIS A 66 6.15 -5.75 1.82
CA HIS A 66 6.69 -5.58 0.46
C HIS A 66 8.14 -6.06 0.38
N ARG A 67 8.66 -6.25 -0.85
CA ARG A 67 10.05 -6.69 -1.08
C ARG A 67 11.05 -5.88 -0.26
N GLY A 68 11.83 -6.55 0.55
CA GLY A 68 12.86 -5.92 1.37
C GLY A 68 12.35 -5.08 2.55
N ALA A 69 11.05 -5.04 2.82
CA ALA A 69 10.49 -4.27 3.93
C ALA A 69 10.41 -5.11 5.23
N GLY A 70 10.66 -4.45 6.37
CA GLY A 70 10.49 -5.04 7.69
C GLY A 70 11.22 -6.38 7.87
N ALA A 71 10.50 -7.38 8.35
CA ALA A 71 11.03 -8.72 8.55
C ALA A 71 11.29 -9.49 7.23
N GLY A 72 10.85 -8.95 6.07
CA GLY A 72 11.14 -9.49 4.73
C GLY A 72 12.50 -9.04 4.15
N ARG A 73 13.33 -8.33 4.90
CA ARG A 73 14.67 -7.91 4.46
C ARG A 73 15.53 -9.09 4.07
N GLY A 74 16.18 -8.98 2.90
CA GLY A 74 17.04 -10.04 2.36
C GLY A 74 16.32 -11.14 1.58
N LEU A 75 14.98 -11.16 1.57
CA LEU A 75 14.20 -12.14 0.81
C LEU A 75 14.00 -11.77 -0.66
N ALA A 76 14.32 -10.52 -1.05
CA ALA A 76 14.23 -10.06 -2.43
C ALA A 76 15.44 -9.18 -2.78
N ARG A 77 15.97 -9.34 -4.00
CA ARG A 77 17.03 -8.49 -4.54
C ARG A 77 16.46 -7.19 -5.11
N GLN A 78 15.28 -7.27 -5.73
CA GLN A 78 14.60 -6.08 -6.22
C GLN A 78 13.89 -5.33 -5.07
N PRO A 79 13.95 -3.99 -5.02
CA PRO A 79 13.15 -3.22 -4.09
C PRO A 79 11.69 -3.20 -4.54
N TYR A 80 10.76 -2.95 -3.61
CA TYR A 80 9.40 -2.62 -4.00
C TYR A 80 9.33 -1.19 -4.57
N HIS A 81 8.32 -0.94 -5.40
CA HIS A 81 8.08 0.36 -6.03
C HIS A 81 6.59 0.56 -6.32
N SER A 82 6.18 1.77 -6.70
CA SER A 82 4.76 2.14 -6.92
C SER A 82 4.03 1.31 -7.99
N GLY A 83 4.75 0.55 -8.80
CA GLY A 83 4.20 -0.30 -9.84
C GLY A 83 4.30 -1.81 -9.54
N ALA A 84 4.61 -2.22 -8.31
CA ALA A 84 4.81 -3.64 -7.92
C ALA A 84 3.48 -4.43 -7.86
N THR A 85 2.68 -4.37 -8.91
CA THR A 85 1.34 -5.00 -8.99
C THR A 85 1.39 -6.52 -8.94
N ALA A 86 2.45 -7.13 -9.48
CA ALA A 86 2.63 -8.59 -9.47
C ALA A 86 2.78 -9.16 -8.04
N ASP A 87 3.32 -8.37 -7.11
CA ASP A 87 3.48 -8.78 -5.72
C ASP A 87 2.14 -8.85 -5.00
N LEU A 88 1.24 -7.87 -5.25
CA LEU A 88 -0.12 -7.89 -4.72
C LEU A 88 -0.92 -9.07 -5.31
N GLU A 89 -0.79 -9.29 -6.60
CA GLU A 89 -1.43 -10.41 -7.28
C GLU A 89 -0.98 -11.76 -6.72
N ALA A 90 0.31 -11.93 -6.43
CA ALA A 90 0.83 -13.13 -5.78
C ALA A 90 0.24 -13.32 -4.37
N ALA A 91 0.08 -12.23 -3.60
CA ALA A 91 -0.57 -12.29 -2.29
C ALA A 91 -2.06 -12.66 -2.41
N PHE A 92 -2.78 -12.20 -3.45
CA PHE A 92 -4.17 -12.60 -3.68
C PHE A 92 -4.29 -14.08 -4.06
N ARG A 93 -3.38 -14.59 -4.91
CA ARG A 93 -3.30 -16.03 -5.20
C ARG A 93 -3.08 -16.84 -3.93
N TYR A 94 -2.11 -16.46 -3.12
CA TYR A 94 -1.88 -17.10 -1.82
C TYR A 94 -3.15 -17.10 -0.96
N GLY A 95 -3.85 -15.97 -0.86
CA GLY A 95 -5.10 -15.88 -0.11
C GLY A 95 -6.18 -16.84 -0.63
N ARG A 96 -6.34 -16.98 -1.95
CA ARG A 96 -7.28 -17.94 -2.57
C ARG A 96 -6.91 -19.39 -2.26
N GLU A 97 -5.63 -19.73 -2.35
CA GLU A 97 -5.13 -21.08 -2.11
C GLU A 97 -5.20 -21.45 -0.62
N ARG A 98 -4.82 -20.52 0.25
CA ARG A 98 -4.76 -20.76 1.71
C ARG A 98 -6.14 -20.79 2.37
N PHE A 99 -7.10 -20.02 1.82
CA PHE A 99 -8.43 -19.83 2.37
C PHE A 99 -9.49 -20.03 1.27
N PRO A 100 -9.65 -21.26 0.75
CA PRO A 100 -10.57 -21.52 -0.35
C PRO A 100 -12.01 -21.19 0.02
N GLY A 101 -12.75 -20.58 -0.92
CA GLY A 101 -14.15 -20.19 -0.75
C GLY A 101 -14.40 -18.94 0.09
N ARG A 102 -13.39 -18.37 0.75
CA ARG A 102 -13.55 -17.13 1.52
C ARG A 102 -13.46 -15.90 0.63
N ARG A 103 -14.27 -14.87 0.93
CA ARG A 103 -14.21 -13.59 0.23
C ARG A 103 -12.97 -12.79 0.64
N GLN A 104 -12.29 -12.21 -0.34
CA GLN A 104 -11.06 -11.45 -0.12
C GLN A 104 -11.31 -9.95 -0.18
N LEU A 105 -10.93 -9.24 0.89
CA LEU A 105 -10.83 -7.78 0.91
C LEU A 105 -9.35 -7.38 0.86
N ALA A 106 -8.99 -6.50 -0.06
CA ALA A 106 -7.67 -5.87 -0.10
C ALA A 106 -7.73 -4.45 0.48
N ILE A 107 -6.80 -4.11 1.38
CA ILE A 107 -6.66 -2.75 1.91
C ILE A 107 -5.24 -2.26 1.66
N GLY A 108 -5.10 -1.23 0.82
CA GLY A 108 -3.83 -0.60 0.50
C GLY A 108 -3.71 0.79 1.08
N TYR A 109 -2.62 1.08 1.79
CA TYR A 109 -2.37 2.38 2.41
C TYR A 109 -1.37 3.19 1.59
N SER A 110 -1.69 4.46 1.31
CA SER A 110 -0.79 5.40 0.63
C SER A 110 -0.26 4.82 -0.69
N ILE A 111 1.04 4.61 -0.83
CA ILE A 111 1.66 4.00 -2.02
C ILE A 111 1.04 2.64 -2.37
N SER A 112 0.68 1.82 -1.38
CA SER A 112 0.01 0.54 -1.63
C SER A 112 -1.43 0.71 -2.10
N GLY A 113 -2.10 1.78 -1.73
CA GLY A 113 -3.37 2.18 -2.33
C GLY A 113 -3.21 2.48 -3.82
N ASN A 114 -2.14 3.20 -4.21
CA ASN A 114 -1.80 3.40 -5.63
C ASN A 114 -1.51 2.07 -6.34
N ILE A 115 -0.68 1.18 -5.78
CA ILE A 115 -0.35 -0.10 -6.39
C ILE A 115 -1.62 -0.95 -6.59
N LEU A 116 -2.49 -0.99 -5.59
CA LEU A 116 -3.76 -1.71 -5.62
C LEU A 116 -4.66 -1.18 -6.74
N LEU A 117 -4.91 0.13 -6.77
CA LEU A 117 -5.73 0.75 -7.80
C LEU A 117 -5.13 0.61 -9.21
N LEU A 118 -3.80 0.66 -9.34
CA LEU A 118 -3.09 0.41 -10.60
C LEU A 118 -3.31 -1.04 -11.09
N LEU A 119 -3.23 -2.02 -10.17
CA LEU A 119 -3.50 -3.41 -10.48
C LEU A 119 -4.94 -3.60 -10.96
N LEU A 120 -5.91 -3.09 -10.20
CA LEU A 120 -7.33 -3.22 -10.49
C LEU A 120 -7.72 -2.52 -11.80
N GLY A 121 -7.17 -1.32 -12.05
CA GLY A 121 -7.48 -0.53 -13.24
C GLY A 121 -6.81 -1.02 -14.52
N ARG A 122 -5.75 -1.85 -14.40
CA ARG A 122 -5.11 -2.56 -15.52
C ARG A 122 -5.61 -4.01 -15.63
N ASN A 123 -6.83 -4.23 -15.23
CA ASN A 123 -7.44 -5.56 -15.20
C ASN A 123 -7.15 -6.35 -16.49
N ARG A 124 -6.79 -7.63 -16.31
CA ARG A 124 -6.64 -8.63 -17.37
C ARG A 124 -7.37 -9.90 -16.94
N PRO A 125 -7.99 -10.64 -17.87
CA PRO A 125 -8.85 -11.76 -17.54
C PRO A 125 -8.20 -12.89 -16.73
N ASP A 126 -6.88 -13.01 -16.77
CA ASP A 126 -6.09 -14.08 -16.13
C ASP A 126 -5.52 -13.68 -14.75
N ARG A 127 -5.80 -12.47 -14.27
CA ARG A 127 -5.28 -11.98 -12.98
C ARG A 127 -6.07 -12.47 -11.78
N ALA A 128 -5.35 -12.82 -10.72
CA ALA A 128 -5.93 -13.01 -9.41
C ALA A 128 -6.23 -11.64 -8.79
N LEU A 129 -7.51 -11.32 -8.60
CA LEU A 129 -7.98 -10.09 -7.99
C LEU A 129 -8.76 -10.39 -6.69
N PRO A 130 -8.84 -9.44 -5.75
CA PRO A 130 -9.69 -9.56 -4.57
C PRO A 130 -11.18 -9.40 -4.97
N ASP A 131 -12.09 -9.78 -4.07
CA ASP A 131 -13.53 -9.58 -4.28
C ASP A 131 -13.95 -8.13 -4.04
N ALA A 132 -13.20 -7.42 -3.17
CA ALA A 132 -13.40 -6.00 -2.89
C ALA A 132 -12.08 -5.33 -2.51
N ALA A 133 -12.02 -4.00 -2.61
CA ALA A 133 -10.82 -3.23 -2.31
C ALA A 133 -11.10 -1.92 -1.58
N ILE A 134 -10.18 -1.52 -0.69
CA ILE A 134 -10.16 -0.19 -0.08
C ILE A 134 -8.77 0.41 -0.26
N ALA A 135 -8.68 1.57 -0.89
CA ALA A 135 -7.43 2.33 -1.03
C ALA A 135 -7.50 3.57 -0.13
N VAL A 136 -6.57 3.67 0.82
CA VAL A 136 -6.52 4.78 1.80
C VAL A 136 -5.45 5.78 1.38
N ASN A 137 -5.85 7.03 1.12
CA ASN A 137 -4.99 8.14 0.70
C ASN A 137 -4.01 7.78 -0.43
N PRO A 138 -4.47 7.17 -1.55
CA PRO A 138 -3.59 6.81 -2.64
C PRO A 138 -3.08 8.05 -3.39
N PRO A 139 -1.76 8.16 -3.67
CA PRO A 139 -1.24 9.20 -4.55
C PRO A 139 -1.59 8.89 -6.01
N ALA A 140 -2.70 9.47 -6.53
CA ALA A 140 -3.19 9.19 -7.87
C ALA A 140 -2.28 9.72 -9.01
N ASP A 141 -1.55 10.80 -8.72
CA ASP A 141 -0.52 11.41 -9.58
C ASP A 141 0.81 11.44 -8.83
N LEU A 142 1.71 10.50 -9.13
CA LEU A 142 2.99 10.35 -8.44
C LEU A 142 3.92 11.55 -8.66
N GLU A 143 3.92 12.14 -9.86
CA GLU A 143 4.73 13.32 -10.16
C GLU A 143 4.24 14.54 -9.36
N HIS A 144 2.93 14.79 -9.33
CA HIS A 144 2.36 15.90 -8.56
C HIS A 144 2.57 15.70 -7.06
N CYS A 145 2.26 14.53 -6.52
CA CYS A 145 2.44 14.20 -5.10
C CYS A 145 3.90 14.36 -4.65
N SER A 146 4.85 13.87 -5.46
CA SER A 146 6.28 14.00 -5.14
C SER A 146 6.76 15.45 -5.15
N ARG A 147 6.24 16.30 -6.04
CA ARG A 147 6.52 17.75 -6.05
C ARG A 147 5.94 18.47 -4.82
N LEU A 148 4.76 18.04 -4.36
CA LEU A 148 4.16 18.61 -3.14
C LEU A 148 4.98 18.26 -1.89
N LEU A 149 5.61 17.09 -1.83
CA LEU A 149 6.51 16.72 -0.75
C LEU A 149 7.73 17.66 -0.63
N GLU A 150 8.20 18.25 -1.72
CA GLU A 150 9.32 19.20 -1.70
C GLU A 150 8.94 20.59 -1.19
N ARG A 151 7.64 20.90 -0.93
CA ARG A 151 7.15 22.24 -0.63
C ARG A 151 6.87 22.45 0.85
N GLY A 152 7.32 23.60 1.38
CA GLY A 152 6.98 24.08 2.72
C GLY A 152 7.17 23.03 3.81
N LEU A 153 6.17 22.86 4.68
CA LEU A 153 6.21 21.90 5.79
C LEU A 153 6.18 20.45 5.35
N ASN A 154 5.72 20.17 4.12
CA ASN A 154 5.72 18.81 3.58
C ASN A 154 7.13 18.24 3.44
N ARG A 155 8.15 19.12 3.37
CA ARG A 155 9.55 18.70 3.38
C ARG A 155 9.91 17.84 4.60
N LEU A 156 9.20 17.97 5.71
CA LEU A 156 9.38 17.10 6.87
C LEU A 156 8.96 15.65 6.59
N TYR A 157 7.86 15.46 5.84
CA TYR A 157 7.45 14.12 5.36
C TYR A 157 8.46 13.55 4.37
N ASP A 158 8.91 14.37 3.44
CA ASP A 158 9.89 13.98 2.44
C ASP A 158 11.20 13.50 3.09
N LEU A 159 11.77 14.29 4.02
CA LEU A 159 12.94 13.91 4.78
C LEU A 159 12.74 12.62 5.59
N ARG A 160 11.56 12.44 6.18
CA ARG A 160 11.20 11.22 6.90
C ARG A 160 11.20 10.00 5.95
N PHE A 161 10.57 10.12 4.79
CA PHE A 161 10.53 9.04 3.80
C PHE A 161 11.93 8.69 3.31
N VAL A 162 12.72 9.68 2.91
CA VAL A 162 14.10 9.46 2.46
C VAL A 162 14.95 8.82 3.55
N ARG A 163 14.79 9.22 4.82
CA ARG A 163 15.49 8.59 5.94
C ARG A 163 15.14 7.10 6.09
N LEU A 164 13.86 6.75 5.97
CA LEU A 164 13.41 5.35 6.05
C LEU A 164 13.97 4.53 4.89
N LEU A 165 13.89 5.05 3.67
CA LEU A 165 14.40 4.39 2.47
C LEU A 165 15.94 4.26 2.48
N ARG A 166 16.65 5.22 3.06
CA ARG A 166 18.11 5.10 3.27
C ARG A 166 18.47 3.97 4.23
N SER A 167 17.71 3.83 5.32
CA SER A 167 17.89 2.69 6.23
C SER A 167 17.72 1.35 5.50
N ASP A 168 16.80 1.28 4.53
CA ASP A 168 16.64 0.09 3.70
C ASP A 168 17.83 -0.10 2.74
N LEU A 169 18.39 0.97 2.17
CA LEU A 169 19.64 0.89 1.38
C LEU A 169 20.83 0.43 2.21
N ASP A 170 20.96 0.87 3.46
CA ASP A 170 22.04 0.43 4.34
C ASP A 170 21.95 -1.07 4.65
N HIS A 171 20.73 -1.59 4.87
CA HIS A 171 20.51 -3.02 5.00
C HIS A 171 20.84 -3.78 3.70
N ARG A 172 20.46 -3.22 2.54
CA ARG A 172 20.80 -3.81 1.24
C ARG A 172 22.30 -3.91 1.04
N ARG A 173 23.06 -2.85 1.37
CA ARG A 173 24.54 -2.86 1.32
C ARG A 173 25.13 -3.94 2.22
N ALA A 174 24.63 -4.04 3.46
CA ALA A 174 25.09 -5.08 4.41
C ALA A 174 24.84 -6.51 3.91
N LEU A 175 23.85 -6.69 3.04
CA LEU A 175 23.53 -7.98 2.41
C LEU A 175 24.21 -8.18 1.04
N GLY A 176 25.06 -7.24 0.60
CA GLY A 176 25.72 -7.29 -0.71
C GLY A 176 24.76 -7.09 -1.90
N LEU A 177 23.61 -6.49 -1.66
CA LEU A 177 22.61 -6.17 -2.70
C LEU A 177 22.89 -4.79 -3.31
N GLU A 178 22.38 -4.58 -4.54
CA GLU A 178 22.47 -3.27 -5.19
C GLU A 178 21.88 -2.17 -4.31
N ALA A 179 22.66 -1.10 -4.12
CA ALA A 179 22.25 0.10 -3.39
C ALA A 179 22.96 1.33 -3.99
N ALA A 180 22.26 2.46 -4.04
CA ALA A 180 22.82 3.73 -4.51
C ALA A 180 23.33 4.60 -3.35
N GLU A 181 24.25 5.49 -3.63
CA GLU A 181 24.59 6.59 -2.74
C GLU A 181 23.57 7.72 -2.91
N ILE A 182 22.94 8.10 -1.82
CA ILE A 182 21.92 9.15 -1.81
C ILE A 182 22.47 10.37 -1.06
N PRO A 183 22.52 11.57 -1.64
CA PRO A 183 23.01 12.79 -0.97
C PRO A 183 22.24 13.12 0.31
N ALA A 184 22.90 13.73 1.29
CA ALA A 184 22.35 13.96 2.63
C ALA A 184 20.98 14.65 2.64
N PHE A 185 20.78 15.61 1.76
CA PHE A 185 19.57 16.43 1.66
C PHE A 185 18.71 16.08 0.43
N ALA A 186 18.90 14.88 -0.14
CA ALA A 186 18.08 14.42 -1.26
C ALA A 186 16.60 14.42 -0.91
N SER A 187 15.78 14.72 -1.90
CA SER A 187 14.33 14.52 -1.86
C SER A 187 13.97 13.08 -2.21
N LEU A 188 12.70 12.69 -2.00
CA LEU A 188 12.17 11.42 -2.53
C LEU A 188 12.34 11.36 -4.05
N ARG A 189 12.19 12.47 -4.74
CA ARG A 189 12.40 12.56 -6.21
C ARG A 189 13.83 12.25 -6.61
N ASP A 190 14.81 12.75 -5.83
CA ASP A 190 16.23 12.45 -6.04
C ASP A 190 16.52 10.97 -5.74
N PHE A 191 15.94 10.45 -4.68
CA PHE A 191 16.05 9.03 -4.32
C PHE A 191 15.51 8.13 -5.45
N ASP A 192 14.32 8.44 -5.95
CA ASP A 192 13.69 7.67 -7.02
C ASP A 192 14.47 7.76 -8.34
N ALA A 193 15.07 8.91 -8.66
CA ALA A 193 15.94 9.06 -9.83
C ALA A 193 17.26 8.29 -9.68
N ALA A 194 17.87 8.33 -8.49
CA ALA A 194 19.16 7.70 -8.24
C ALA A 194 19.07 6.18 -8.08
N PHE A 195 17.97 5.68 -7.51
CA PHE A 195 17.84 4.26 -7.16
C PHE A 195 16.57 3.60 -7.68
N THR A 196 15.37 4.01 -7.23
CA THR A 196 14.12 3.25 -7.44
C THR A 196 13.84 2.99 -8.92
N ALA A 197 13.91 4.03 -9.76
CA ALA A 197 13.59 3.91 -11.17
C ALA A 197 14.53 2.91 -11.88
N ARG A 198 15.83 3.01 -11.63
CA ARG A 198 16.83 2.12 -12.23
C ARG A 198 16.71 0.69 -11.73
N ALA A 199 16.63 0.50 -10.41
CA ALA A 199 16.54 -0.82 -9.79
C ALA A 199 15.25 -1.57 -10.18
N ALA A 200 14.19 -0.84 -10.53
CA ALA A 200 12.91 -1.38 -11.01
C ALA A 200 12.83 -1.48 -12.56
N GLY A 201 13.90 -1.13 -13.29
CA GLY A 201 13.99 -1.28 -14.75
C GLY A 201 13.22 -0.20 -15.56
N PHE A 202 12.99 0.97 -14.98
CA PHE A 202 12.46 2.14 -15.69
C PHE A 202 13.59 2.96 -16.34
N LEU A 203 13.25 3.70 -17.41
CA LEU A 203 14.21 4.55 -18.11
C LEU A 203 14.76 5.67 -17.20
N ASP A 204 13.85 6.32 -16.49
CA ASP A 204 14.12 7.37 -15.52
C ASP A 204 12.96 7.53 -14.55
N ARG A 205 13.04 8.53 -13.65
CA ARG A 205 11.97 8.84 -12.71
C ARG A 205 10.66 9.24 -13.39
N ALA A 206 10.72 9.97 -14.51
CA ALA A 206 9.52 10.42 -15.21
C ALA A 206 8.77 9.23 -15.83
N ASP A 207 9.49 8.31 -16.48
CA ASP A 207 8.94 7.03 -16.97
C ASP A 207 8.35 6.21 -15.80
N TYR A 208 9.07 6.12 -14.69
CA TYR A 208 8.61 5.43 -13.49
C TYR A 208 7.28 6.00 -12.99
N TYR A 209 7.19 7.30 -12.76
CA TYR A 209 5.98 7.93 -12.25
C TYR A 209 4.82 7.84 -13.23
N ALA A 210 5.06 8.11 -14.51
CA ALA A 210 4.02 8.02 -15.54
C ALA A 210 3.44 6.61 -15.69
N ARG A 211 4.30 5.59 -15.63
CA ARG A 211 3.86 4.19 -15.75
C ARG A 211 3.29 3.60 -14.47
N CYS A 212 3.56 4.18 -13.30
CA CYS A 212 3.13 3.63 -12.02
C CYS A 212 2.02 4.42 -11.33
N ALA A 213 1.63 5.58 -11.84
CA ALA A 213 0.48 6.33 -11.33
C ALA A 213 -0.84 5.62 -11.64
N CYS A 214 -1.70 5.47 -10.64
CA CYS A 214 -3.00 4.80 -10.81
C CYS A 214 -4.06 5.68 -11.48
N GLY A 215 -3.95 7.01 -11.38
CA GLY A 215 -4.97 7.96 -11.84
C GLY A 215 -5.53 7.68 -13.24
N PRO A 216 -4.68 7.47 -14.28
CA PRO A 216 -5.13 7.18 -15.64
C PRO A 216 -5.92 5.87 -15.79
N HIS A 217 -5.86 4.97 -14.80
CA HIS A 217 -6.41 3.62 -14.88
C HIS A 217 -7.70 3.42 -14.08
N LEU A 218 -8.15 4.38 -13.26
CA LEU A 218 -9.29 4.21 -12.35
C LEU A 218 -10.61 3.91 -13.06
N ARG A 219 -10.76 4.33 -14.32
CA ARG A 219 -11.94 4.03 -15.15
C ARG A 219 -12.06 2.53 -15.50
N GLY A 220 -10.96 1.80 -15.49
CA GLY A 220 -10.90 0.37 -15.83
C GLY A 220 -11.15 -0.56 -14.64
N ILE A 221 -11.44 -0.05 -13.45
CA ILE A 221 -11.66 -0.88 -12.26
C ILE A 221 -13.04 -1.54 -12.34
N GLU A 222 -13.08 -2.85 -12.25
CA GLU A 222 -14.30 -3.65 -12.24
C GLU A 222 -14.62 -4.26 -10.87
N VAL A 223 -13.64 -4.30 -9.96
CA VAL A 223 -13.79 -4.78 -8.58
C VAL A 223 -14.46 -3.68 -7.74
N PRO A 224 -15.49 -3.99 -6.94
CA PRO A 224 -16.08 -3.06 -5.98
C PRO A 224 -14.98 -2.43 -5.10
N THR A 225 -14.81 -1.11 -5.17
CA THR A 225 -13.67 -0.42 -4.59
C THR A 225 -14.07 0.88 -3.91
N VAL A 226 -13.63 1.09 -2.67
CA VAL A 226 -13.68 2.37 -1.99
C VAL A 226 -12.30 3.03 -2.05
N VAL A 227 -12.26 4.29 -2.47
CA VAL A 227 -11.09 5.15 -2.36
C VAL A 227 -11.39 6.18 -1.27
N LEU A 228 -10.71 6.02 -0.12
CA LEU A 228 -10.82 6.93 1.01
C LEU A 228 -9.68 7.96 0.95
N SER A 229 -10.03 9.24 0.99
CA SER A 229 -9.09 10.37 1.01
C SER A 229 -9.56 11.49 1.93
N SER A 230 -8.78 12.53 2.12
CA SER A 230 -9.18 13.73 2.85
C SER A 230 -8.85 15.00 2.08
N GLU A 231 -9.64 16.08 2.33
CA GLU A 231 -9.42 17.39 1.70
C GLU A 231 -8.09 18.02 2.12
N ASP A 232 -7.69 17.75 3.35
CA ASP A 232 -6.50 18.32 3.99
C ASP A 232 -5.27 17.43 3.90
N ASP A 233 -5.26 16.42 3.00
CA ASP A 233 -4.05 15.62 2.74
C ASP A 233 -2.96 16.52 2.13
N PRO A 234 -1.82 16.70 2.80
CA PRO A 234 -0.86 17.72 2.41
C PRO A 234 -0.08 17.40 1.12
N PHE A 235 -0.03 16.14 0.69
CA PHE A 235 0.77 15.73 -0.48
C PHE A 235 0.13 14.65 -1.37
N ALA A 236 -0.99 14.05 -0.97
CA ALA A 236 -1.81 13.19 -1.84
C ALA A 236 -3.22 13.80 -1.98
N PRO A 237 -3.36 14.94 -2.70
CA PRO A 237 -4.56 15.75 -2.65
C PRO A 237 -5.76 15.03 -3.27
N ALA A 238 -6.93 15.09 -2.60
CA ALA A 238 -8.19 14.57 -3.10
C ALA A 238 -8.60 15.17 -4.46
N ALA A 239 -8.11 16.37 -4.77
CA ALA A 239 -8.31 17.02 -6.06
C ALA A 239 -7.75 16.21 -7.23
N ASP A 240 -6.67 15.46 -7.04
CA ASP A 240 -6.09 14.60 -8.08
C ASP A 240 -7.04 13.44 -8.38
N LEU A 241 -7.62 12.82 -7.35
CA LEU A 241 -8.62 11.76 -7.48
C LEU A 241 -9.90 12.26 -8.18
N ARG A 242 -10.39 13.47 -7.84
CA ARG A 242 -11.57 14.05 -8.49
C ARG A 242 -11.38 14.33 -9.98
N ARG A 243 -10.14 14.59 -10.42
CA ARG A 243 -9.82 14.78 -11.84
C ARG A 243 -9.75 13.48 -12.62
N CYS A 244 -9.61 12.35 -11.95
CA CYS A 244 -9.60 11.05 -12.59
C CYS A 244 -10.99 10.64 -13.06
N GLY A 245 -11.08 10.02 -14.22
CA GLY A 245 -12.29 9.30 -14.60
C GLY A 245 -12.46 8.06 -13.74
N LEU A 246 -13.53 7.99 -12.94
CA LEU A 246 -13.81 6.86 -12.09
C LEU A 246 -14.70 5.83 -12.80
N SER A 247 -14.48 4.55 -12.51
CA SER A 247 -15.42 3.47 -12.83
C SER A 247 -16.68 3.58 -11.97
N PRO A 248 -17.85 3.11 -12.41
CA PRO A 248 -19.04 2.96 -11.57
C PRO A 248 -18.82 2.04 -10.35
N GLN A 249 -17.79 1.18 -10.38
CA GLN A 249 -17.43 0.33 -9.26
C GLN A 249 -16.58 1.03 -8.20
N VAL A 250 -16.15 2.28 -8.45
CA VAL A 250 -15.30 3.05 -7.54
C VAL A 250 -16.13 4.08 -6.80
N HIS A 251 -16.29 3.89 -5.49
CA HIS A 251 -16.82 4.89 -4.58
C HIS A 251 -15.68 5.76 -4.03
N LEU A 252 -15.65 7.04 -4.40
CA LEU A 252 -14.69 8.00 -3.86
C LEU A 252 -15.28 8.68 -2.62
N HIS A 253 -14.78 8.33 -1.44
CA HIS A 253 -15.13 8.92 -0.16
C HIS A 253 -14.07 9.93 0.28
N ILE A 254 -14.46 11.17 0.51
CA ILE A 254 -13.53 12.24 0.91
C ILE A 254 -14.00 12.86 2.22
N GLU A 255 -13.17 12.70 3.25
CA GLU A 255 -13.38 13.36 4.53
C GLU A 255 -12.90 14.81 4.50
N PRO A 256 -13.57 15.74 5.18
CA PRO A 256 -13.10 17.12 5.28
C PRO A 256 -11.73 17.24 5.96
N ARG A 257 -11.44 16.36 6.91
CA ARG A 257 -10.20 16.33 7.69
C ARG A 257 -9.74 14.89 7.92
N GLY A 258 -8.46 14.66 7.81
CA GLY A 258 -7.86 13.34 7.95
C GLY A 258 -6.34 13.40 7.76
N GLY A 259 -5.85 14.45 7.12
CA GLY A 259 -4.47 14.55 6.70
C GLY A 259 -4.06 13.31 5.90
N HIS A 260 -2.80 12.96 5.92
CA HIS A 260 -2.34 11.71 5.30
C HIS A 260 -2.47 10.54 6.28
N MET A 261 -3.65 9.86 6.27
CA MET A 261 -3.98 8.68 7.09
C MET A 261 -4.16 8.97 8.60
N GLY A 262 -4.38 10.20 9.02
CA GLY A 262 -4.50 10.56 10.44
C GLY A 262 -5.89 10.33 11.06
N TYR A 263 -6.94 10.56 10.34
CA TYR A 263 -8.37 10.33 10.62
C TYR A 263 -8.76 10.18 12.10
N LEU A 264 -8.61 11.24 12.87
CA LEU A 264 -8.98 11.25 14.29
C LEU A 264 -10.40 11.79 14.48
N SER A 265 -11.20 11.14 15.31
CA SER A 265 -12.55 11.60 15.67
C SER A 265 -12.88 11.31 17.12
N GLN A 266 -13.49 12.29 17.82
CA GLN A 266 -13.91 12.16 19.22
C GLN A 266 -15.05 11.14 19.40
N GLY A 267 -15.82 10.85 18.37
CA GLY A 267 -16.95 9.89 18.41
C GLY A 267 -16.54 8.41 18.46
N TYR A 268 -15.25 8.10 18.40
CA TYR A 268 -14.77 6.72 18.33
C TYR A 268 -13.78 6.40 19.45
N PRO A 269 -13.80 5.18 20.02
CA PRO A 269 -12.87 4.76 21.07
C PRO A 269 -11.41 4.96 20.65
N GLY A 270 -10.64 5.68 21.47
CA GLY A 270 -9.25 6.02 21.18
C GLY A 270 -9.07 6.94 19.96
N PHE A 271 -10.11 7.71 19.59
CA PHE A 271 -10.13 8.61 18.42
C PHE A 271 -9.89 7.91 17.08
N ARG A 272 -10.17 6.61 16.98
CA ARG A 272 -9.79 5.74 15.84
C ARG A 272 -10.92 5.65 14.82
N TRP A 273 -11.15 6.72 14.09
CA TRP A 273 -12.17 6.75 13.04
C TRP A 273 -11.82 5.84 11.85
N LEU A 274 -10.54 5.77 11.46
CA LEU A 274 -10.11 5.02 10.28
C LEU A 274 -10.49 3.54 10.36
N GLU A 275 -10.20 2.88 11.48
CA GLU A 275 -10.51 1.46 11.65
C GLU A 275 -12.03 1.18 11.60
N ALA A 276 -12.84 2.11 12.14
CA ALA A 276 -14.30 2.00 12.05
C ALA A 276 -14.81 2.24 10.61
N ALA A 277 -14.23 3.18 9.87
CA ALA A 277 -14.55 3.41 8.48
C ALA A 277 -14.18 2.21 7.59
N LEU A 278 -13.01 1.60 7.82
CA LEU A 278 -12.59 0.40 7.09
C LEU A 278 -13.57 -0.76 7.31
N GLU A 279 -14.04 -0.96 8.55
CA GLU A 279 -15.07 -1.95 8.85
C GLU A 279 -16.39 -1.64 8.15
N HIS A 280 -16.86 -0.39 8.25
CA HIS A 280 -18.08 0.06 7.59
C HIS A 280 -18.05 -0.23 6.09
N PHE A 281 -17.03 0.27 5.39
CA PHE A 281 -16.88 0.05 3.95
C PHE A 281 -16.68 -1.44 3.59
N SER A 282 -15.99 -2.21 4.43
CA SER A 282 -15.87 -3.66 4.25
C SER A 282 -17.23 -4.36 4.23
N ASN A 283 -18.16 -3.93 5.10
CA ASN A 283 -19.50 -4.50 5.17
C ASN A 283 -20.42 -4.04 4.02
N GLU A 284 -20.17 -2.87 3.44
CA GLU A 284 -20.89 -2.41 2.25
C GLU A 284 -20.41 -3.09 0.96
N LEU A 285 -19.14 -3.48 0.90
CA LEU A 285 -18.51 -4.08 -0.27
C LEU A 285 -18.67 -5.60 -0.32
N LEU A 286 -18.75 -6.27 0.81
CA LEU A 286 -18.81 -7.71 1.01
C LEU A 286 -20.02 -8.09 1.87
#